data_30889ccf3c20ec8587165c16df5afac7
#
_entry.id   30889ccf3c20ec8587165c16df5afac7
#
_cell.length_a   1.000
_cell.length_b   1.000
_cell.length_c   1.000
_cell.angle_alpha   90.00
_cell.angle_beta   90.00
_cell.angle_gamma   90.00
#
_symmetry.space_group_name_H-M   'P 1'
#
loop_
_entity.id
_entity.type
_entity.pdbx_description
1 polymer ?
#
loop_
_entity_poly.entity_id
_entity_poly.type
_entity_poly.pdbx_seq_one_letter_code
_entity_poly.pdbx_strand_id
1 'polypeptide(L)'
;TGTGYLPEDKEGLTMPEIFSYPCSPHLAARHDKRPIDFEKIERATRELSHRYDTVLVEGAGGLMVPLTEDFLTIDYIAEKQYPLIFVTSGKLGSINHTLLSFEAIENRGIALDTVLYNLYPTVEDKTIQEDTMKYIKQYLSKHFPGTKFEVVPEIV
;
A
#
# COMPACT_ATOMS: atom_id res chain seq x y z
N THR A 1 -11.80 -13.61 -3.02
CA THR A 1 -13.02 -12.80 -2.92
C THR A 1 -14.31 -13.57 -3.27
N GLY A 2 -14.22 -14.75 -3.91
CA GLY A 2 -15.41 -15.56 -4.28
C GLY A 2 -16.30 -14.97 -5.40
N THR A 3 -15.96 -13.81 -5.95
CA THR A 3 -16.75 -13.10 -6.97
C THR A 3 -16.37 -13.46 -8.41
N GLY A 4 -15.31 -14.25 -8.62
CA GLY A 4 -14.78 -14.53 -9.95
C GLY A 4 -14.09 -13.31 -10.58
N TYR A 5 -13.76 -13.40 -11.87
CA TYR A 5 -13.15 -12.30 -12.62
C TYR A 5 -14.18 -11.24 -12.97
N LEU A 6 -13.87 -9.98 -12.69
CA LEU A 6 -14.62 -8.83 -13.13
C LEU A 6 -14.38 -8.58 -14.66
N PRO A 7 -15.27 -7.85 -15.33
CA PRO A 7 -15.01 -7.42 -16.71
C PRO A 7 -13.67 -6.68 -16.85
N GLU A 8 -13.35 -5.80 -15.92
CA GLU A 8 -12.14 -4.99 -15.85
C GLU A 8 -10.85 -5.84 -15.69
N ASP A 9 -10.94 -7.01 -15.03
CA ASP A 9 -9.83 -7.97 -14.98
C ASP A 9 -9.53 -8.53 -16.37
N LYS A 10 -10.58 -8.85 -17.13
CA LYS A 10 -10.44 -9.36 -18.51
C LYS A 10 -9.93 -8.29 -19.48
N GLU A 11 -10.27 -7.05 -19.23
CA GLU A 11 -9.77 -5.88 -19.97
C GLU A 11 -8.32 -5.53 -19.60
N GLY A 12 -7.78 -6.12 -18.52
CA GLY A 12 -6.43 -5.82 -18.01
C GLY A 12 -6.31 -4.47 -17.30
N LEU A 13 -7.44 -3.91 -16.85
CA LEU A 13 -7.46 -2.61 -16.17
C LEU A 13 -7.08 -2.73 -14.68
N THR A 14 -7.47 -3.81 -14.02
CA THR A 14 -7.17 -4.04 -12.59
C THR A 14 -5.75 -4.53 -12.34
N MET A 15 -5.11 -5.10 -13.36
CA MET A 15 -3.71 -5.56 -13.33
C MET A 15 -3.01 -5.12 -14.62
N PRO A 16 -2.73 -3.82 -14.79
CA PRO A 16 -2.18 -3.32 -16.05
C PRO A 16 -0.76 -3.82 -16.33
N GLU A 17 0.03 -4.10 -15.27
CA GLU A 17 1.38 -4.66 -15.41
C GLU A 17 1.49 -6.04 -14.76
N ILE A 18 1.78 -7.04 -15.56
CA ILE A 18 1.97 -8.43 -15.14
C ILE A 18 3.32 -8.91 -15.66
N PHE A 19 4.15 -9.46 -14.77
CA PHE A 19 5.44 -10.05 -15.09
C PHE A 19 5.42 -11.56 -14.85
N SER A 20 6.28 -12.29 -15.55
CA SER A 20 6.28 -13.75 -15.53
C SER A 20 6.87 -14.34 -14.24
N TYR A 21 7.75 -13.58 -13.54
CA TYR A 21 8.45 -14.05 -12.35
C TYR A 21 8.01 -13.29 -11.10
N PRO A 22 7.55 -14.00 -10.04
CA PRO A 22 7.05 -13.36 -8.82
C PRO A 22 8.20 -12.90 -7.93
N CYS A 23 8.63 -11.66 -8.12
CA CYS A 23 9.69 -11.00 -7.35
C CYS A 23 9.45 -9.48 -7.28
N SER A 24 10.43 -8.72 -6.78
CA SER A 24 10.32 -7.26 -6.79
C SER A 24 10.20 -6.70 -8.22
N PRO A 25 9.43 -5.62 -8.43
CA PRO A 25 9.11 -5.10 -9.76
C PRO A 25 10.35 -4.85 -10.65
N HIS A 26 11.40 -4.21 -10.11
CA HIS A 26 12.63 -3.95 -10.88
C HIS A 26 13.33 -5.24 -11.34
N LEU A 27 13.31 -6.30 -10.52
CA LEU A 27 13.89 -7.59 -10.89
C LEU A 27 13.01 -8.32 -11.91
N ALA A 28 11.68 -8.26 -11.75
CA ALA A 28 10.72 -8.83 -12.69
C ALA A 28 10.85 -8.19 -14.07
N ALA A 29 10.99 -6.86 -14.13
CA ALA A 29 11.23 -6.11 -15.36
C ALA A 29 12.53 -6.55 -16.06
N ARG A 30 13.61 -6.74 -15.30
CA ARG A 30 14.88 -7.28 -15.85
C ARG A 30 14.72 -8.71 -16.36
N HIS A 31 14.02 -9.56 -15.61
CA HIS A 31 13.78 -10.95 -16.00
C HIS A 31 13.03 -11.04 -17.33
N ASP A 32 11.97 -10.26 -17.47
CA ASP A 32 11.15 -10.23 -18.68
C ASP A 32 11.73 -9.32 -19.79
N LYS A 33 12.89 -8.69 -19.55
CA LYS A 33 13.59 -7.83 -20.49
C LYS A 33 12.72 -6.68 -21.04
N ARG A 34 11.84 -6.15 -20.23
CA ARG A 34 10.99 -5.00 -20.54
C ARG A 34 10.82 -4.08 -19.33
N PRO A 35 10.77 -2.76 -19.50
CA PRO A 35 10.48 -1.84 -18.41
C PRO A 35 9.01 -1.97 -17.93
N ILE A 36 8.74 -1.41 -16.75
CA ILE A 36 7.37 -1.16 -16.30
C ILE A 36 6.79 -0.04 -17.17
N ASP A 37 5.60 -0.25 -17.70
CA ASP A 37 4.85 0.77 -18.47
C ASP A 37 3.97 1.60 -17.51
N PHE A 38 4.54 2.69 -16.99
CA PHE A 38 3.82 3.61 -16.10
C PHE A 38 2.66 4.31 -16.81
N GLU A 39 2.77 4.58 -18.11
CA GLU A 39 1.66 5.20 -18.86
C GLU A 39 0.46 4.26 -18.96
N LYS A 40 0.71 2.96 -19.08
CA LYS A 40 -0.34 1.94 -19.09
C LYS A 40 -1.05 1.88 -17.73
N ILE A 41 -0.29 1.95 -16.62
CA ILE A 41 -0.85 2.01 -15.26
C ILE A 41 -1.74 3.25 -15.11
N GLU A 42 -1.27 4.41 -15.57
CA GLU A 42 -2.02 5.66 -15.50
C GLU A 42 -3.29 5.65 -16.36
N ARG A 43 -3.23 5.09 -17.56
CA ARG A 43 -4.41 4.94 -18.42
C ARG A 43 -5.45 4.05 -17.76
N ALA A 44 -5.03 2.91 -17.20
CA ALA A 44 -5.93 1.99 -16.50
C ALA A 44 -6.57 2.66 -15.26
N THR A 45 -5.77 3.33 -14.43
CA THR A 45 -6.26 4.07 -13.26
C THR A 45 -7.28 5.14 -13.66
N ARG A 46 -7.00 5.91 -14.71
CA ARG A 46 -7.89 6.96 -15.21
C ARG A 46 -9.20 6.37 -15.75
N GLU A 47 -9.12 5.28 -16.49
CA GLU A 47 -10.31 4.60 -17.02
C GLU A 47 -11.20 4.07 -15.90
N LEU A 48 -10.61 3.43 -14.89
CA LEU A 48 -11.34 2.98 -13.70
C LEU A 48 -11.97 4.15 -12.93
N SER A 49 -11.27 5.28 -12.83
CA SER A 49 -11.80 6.49 -12.16
C SER A 49 -12.98 7.14 -12.91
N HIS A 50 -13.17 6.85 -14.19
CA HIS A 50 -14.38 7.24 -14.91
C HIS A 50 -15.56 6.29 -14.68
N ARG A 51 -15.29 5.05 -14.27
CA ARG A 51 -16.31 4.01 -14.05
C ARG A 51 -16.76 3.90 -12.60
N TYR A 52 -15.89 4.27 -11.67
CA TYR A 52 -16.08 4.04 -10.23
C TYR A 52 -15.78 5.30 -9.41
N ASP A 53 -16.57 5.52 -8.36
CA ASP A 53 -16.38 6.66 -7.44
C ASP A 53 -15.08 6.57 -6.64
N THR A 54 -14.56 5.35 -6.44
CA THR A 54 -13.33 5.10 -5.68
C THR A 54 -12.49 4.04 -6.37
N VAL A 55 -11.22 4.33 -6.58
CA VAL A 55 -10.22 3.41 -7.11
C VAL A 55 -9.07 3.28 -6.11
N LEU A 56 -8.78 2.06 -5.70
CA LEU A 56 -7.62 1.74 -4.87
C LEU A 56 -6.47 1.26 -5.76
N VAL A 57 -5.33 1.92 -5.65
CA VAL A 57 -4.10 1.52 -6.34
C VAL A 57 -3.17 0.88 -5.32
N GLU A 58 -2.88 -0.40 -5.50
CA GLU A 58 -1.97 -1.15 -4.62
C GLU A 58 -0.65 -1.42 -5.34
N GLY A 59 0.46 -1.08 -4.68
CA GLY A 59 1.80 -1.41 -5.15
C GLY A 59 2.21 -2.84 -4.78
N ALA A 60 3.14 -3.41 -5.53
CA ALA A 60 3.72 -4.72 -5.22
C ALA A 60 4.71 -4.60 -4.04
N GLY A 61 4.30 -4.99 -2.86
CA GLY A 61 5.11 -4.94 -1.64
C GLY A 61 4.95 -3.65 -0.85
N GLY A 62 6.00 -3.17 -0.20
CA GLY A 62 5.96 -2.00 0.68
C GLY A 62 6.39 -0.70 0.00
N LEU A 63 6.32 0.41 0.77
CA LEU A 63 6.61 1.76 0.27
C LEU A 63 8.01 1.92 -0.34
N MET A 64 9.02 1.26 0.24
CA MET A 64 10.42 1.37 -0.21
C MET A 64 10.81 0.30 -1.22
N VAL A 65 9.85 -0.39 -1.82
CA VAL A 65 10.14 -1.39 -2.88
C VAL A 65 10.51 -0.66 -4.17
N PRO A 66 11.64 -1.04 -4.82
CA PRO A 66 12.05 -0.43 -6.07
C PRO A 66 11.16 -0.88 -7.24
N LEU A 67 10.60 0.10 -7.93
CA LEU A 67 9.92 -0.07 -9.22
C LEU A 67 10.96 -0.11 -10.35
N THR A 68 11.96 0.78 -10.28
CA THR A 68 13.16 0.76 -11.11
C THR A 68 14.40 0.83 -10.22
N GLU A 69 15.62 0.94 -10.78
CA GLU A 69 16.85 1.07 -10.00
C GLU A 69 16.84 2.35 -9.13
N ASP A 70 16.23 3.44 -9.60
CA ASP A 70 16.28 4.77 -8.98
C ASP A 70 14.87 5.30 -8.59
N PHE A 71 13.82 4.49 -8.68
CA PHE A 71 12.44 4.93 -8.45
C PHE A 71 11.67 3.92 -7.59
N LEU A 72 11.19 4.37 -6.44
CA LEU A 72 10.51 3.54 -5.45
C LEU A 72 8.99 3.68 -5.54
N THR A 73 8.26 2.73 -4.96
CA THR A 73 6.79 2.81 -4.83
C THR A 73 6.36 4.12 -4.16
N ILE A 74 7.04 4.54 -3.10
CA ILE A 74 6.73 5.79 -2.39
C ILE A 74 6.95 7.03 -3.26
N ASP A 75 7.93 7.00 -4.17
CA ASP A 75 8.20 8.10 -5.08
C ASP A 75 7.08 8.23 -6.12
N TYR A 76 6.55 7.10 -6.61
CA TYR A 76 5.36 7.08 -7.46
C TYR A 76 4.13 7.69 -6.76
N ILE A 77 3.90 7.32 -5.50
CA ILE A 77 2.78 7.88 -4.70
C ILE A 77 2.93 9.40 -4.56
N ALA A 78 4.14 9.88 -4.24
CA ALA A 78 4.44 11.29 -4.09
C ALA A 78 4.26 12.06 -5.40
N GLU A 79 4.74 11.51 -6.54
CA GLU A 79 4.58 12.11 -7.86
C GLU A 79 3.12 12.25 -8.27
N LYS A 80 2.31 11.21 -8.00
CA LYS A 80 0.87 11.22 -8.31
C LYS A 80 0.02 11.99 -7.31
N GLN A 81 0.60 12.39 -6.17
CA GLN A 81 -0.11 13.07 -5.08
C GLN A 81 -1.34 12.30 -4.60
N TYR A 82 -1.26 10.98 -4.62
CA TYR A 82 -2.34 10.13 -4.11
C TYR A 82 -2.42 10.19 -2.58
N PRO A 83 -3.63 10.35 -2.01
CA PRO A 83 -3.81 10.16 -0.58
C PRO A 83 -3.48 8.70 -0.21
N LEU A 84 -2.67 8.52 0.82
CA LEU A 84 -2.17 7.21 1.20
C LEU A 84 -3.04 6.56 2.28
N ILE A 85 -3.46 5.33 2.03
CA ILE A 85 -3.97 4.41 3.05
C ILE A 85 -2.81 3.48 3.43
N PHE A 86 -2.34 3.59 4.68
CA PHE A 86 -1.23 2.78 5.17
C PHE A 86 -1.73 1.62 6.04
N VAL A 87 -1.32 0.40 5.70
CA VAL A 87 -1.70 -0.81 6.45
C VAL A 87 -0.56 -1.25 7.35
N THR A 88 -0.85 -1.44 8.63
CA THR A 88 0.07 -2.00 9.62
C THR A 88 -0.61 -3.08 10.46
N SER A 89 0.13 -3.71 11.37
CA SER A 89 -0.39 -4.77 12.23
C SER A 89 0.28 -4.77 13.61
N GLY A 90 -0.17 -5.64 14.52
CA GLY A 90 0.37 -5.80 15.86
C GLY A 90 1.51 -6.82 16.00
N LYS A 91 2.11 -7.27 14.90
CA LYS A 91 3.24 -8.21 14.96
C LYS A 91 4.44 -7.59 15.64
N LEU A 92 5.23 -8.42 16.35
CA LEU A 92 6.51 -7.98 16.91
C LEU A 92 7.41 -7.37 15.81
N GLY A 93 7.93 -6.16 16.06
CA GLY A 93 8.69 -5.38 15.09
C GLY A 93 7.85 -4.39 14.27
N SER A 94 6.52 -4.47 14.29
CA SER A 94 5.65 -3.56 13.52
C SER A 94 5.79 -2.10 13.90
N ILE A 95 6.06 -1.77 15.17
CA ILE A 95 6.32 -0.38 15.59
C ILE A 95 7.48 0.19 14.79
N ASN A 96 8.62 -0.52 14.73
CA ASN A 96 9.79 -0.06 13.99
C ASN A 96 9.47 0.16 12.51
N HIS A 97 8.84 -0.82 11.85
CA HIS A 97 8.50 -0.72 10.44
C HIS A 97 7.49 0.41 10.16
N THR A 98 6.52 0.59 11.05
CA THR A 98 5.52 1.65 10.93
C THR A 98 6.15 3.03 11.07
N LEU A 99 7.00 3.24 12.07
CA LEU A 99 7.65 4.54 12.29
C LEU A 99 8.63 4.89 11.17
N LEU A 100 9.42 3.94 10.67
CA LEU A 100 10.27 4.16 9.49
C LEU A 100 9.45 4.53 8.25
N SER A 101 8.28 3.90 8.06
CA SER A 101 7.37 4.23 6.99
C SER A 101 6.79 5.64 7.15
N PHE A 102 6.40 6.01 8.35
CA PHE A 102 5.88 7.36 8.65
C PHE A 102 6.93 8.44 8.39
N GLU A 103 8.18 8.22 8.79
CA GLU A 103 9.30 9.12 8.48
C GLU A 103 9.49 9.27 6.96
N ALA A 104 9.43 8.16 6.21
CA ALA A 104 9.56 8.19 4.76
C ALA A 104 8.39 8.93 4.08
N ILE A 105 7.16 8.81 4.60
CA ILE A 105 5.94 9.50 4.15
C ILE A 105 6.08 11.01 4.41
N GLU A 106 6.44 11.39 5.63
CA GLU A 106 6.60 12.79 6.04
C GLU A 106 7.68 13.49 5.22
N ASN A 107 8.84 12.86 5.04
CA ASN A 107 9.96 13.41 4.26
C ASN A 107 9.62 13.66 2.79
N ARG A 108 8.57 13.01 2.25
CA ARG A 108 8.09 13.22 0.88
C ARG A 108 6.82 14.06 0.79
N GLY A 109 6.33 14.56 1.90
CA GLY A 109 5.12 15.39 1.93
C GLY A 109 3.86 14.66 1.45
N ILE A 110 3.79 13.33 1.59
CA ILE A 110 2.65 12.52 1.17
C ILE A 110 1.50 12.71 2.17
N ALA A 111 0.30 12.93 1.67
CA ALA A 111 -0.90 13.00 2.50
C ALA A 111 -1.28 11.61 3.02
N LEU A 112 -1.06 11.37 4.31
CA LEU A 112 -1.48 10.15 5.01
C LEU A 112 -2.94 10.31 5.44
N ASP A 113 -3.87 9.75 4.64
CA ASP A 113 -5.31 9.86 4.91
C ASP A 113 -5.77 8.93 6.03
N THR A 114 -5.39 7.66 5.93
CA THR A 114 -5.85 6.63 6.87
C THR A 114 -4.76 5.62 7.19
N VAL A 115 -4.68 5.22 8.46
CA VAL A 115 -3.93 4.05 8.90
C VAL A 115 -4.91 2.93 9.24
N LEU A 116 -4.76 1.80 8.56
CA LEU A 116 -5.50 0.57 8.84
C LEU A 116 -4.65 -0.34 9.72
N TYR A 117 -5.14 -0.63 10.91
CA TYR A 117 -4.51 -1.55 11.83
C TYR A 117 -5.12 -2.94 11.70
N ASN A 118 -4.42 -3.85 11.03
CA ASN A 118 -4.90 -5.20 10.75
C ASN A 118 -4.65 -6.12 11.97
N LEU A 119 -5.73 -6.72 12.50
CA LEU A 119 -5.68 -7.66 13.61
C LEU A 119 -5.26 -9.08 13.20
N TYR A 120 -5.16 -9.37 11.90
CA TYR A 120 -4.71 -10.68 11.42
C TYR A 120 -3.16 -10.81 11.45
N PRO A 121 -2.61 -11.97 11.83
CA PRO A 121 -3.32 -13.11 12.42
C PRO A 121 -3.77 -12.83 13.87
N THR A 122 -4.89 -13.42 14.26
CA THR A 122 -5.35 -13.36 15.64
C THR A 122 -4.35 -14.11 16.53
N VAL A 123 -4.03 -13.50 17.67
CA VAL A 123 -3.11 -14.06 18.67
C VAL A 123 -3.84 -14.27 19.99
N GLU A 124 -3.45 -15.30 20.75
CA GLU A 124 -4.05 -15.58 22.07
C GLU A 124 -3.71 -14.47 23.08
N ASP A 125 -2.41 -14.11 23.18
CA ASP A 125 -1.96 -12.98 24.00
C ASP A 125 -2.01 -11.67 23.18
N LYS A 126 -2.97 -10.85 23.50
CA LYS A 126 -3.21 -9.56 22.83
C LYS A 126 -2.34 -8.42 23.35
N THR A 127 -1.55 -8.64 24.39
CA THR A 127 -0.78 -7.59 25.07
C THR A 127 0.09 -6.79 24.08
N ILE A 128 0.87 -7.49 23.26
CA ILE A 128 1.76 -6.85 22.27
C ILE A 128 0.93 -6.09 21.23
N GLN A 129 -0.15 -6.70 20.73
CA GLN A 129 -1.00 -6.12 19.70
C GLN A 129 -1.69 -4.84 20.20
N GLU A 130 -2.21 -4.85 21.42
CA GLU A 130 -2.90 -3.71 22.04
C GLU A 130 -1.93 -2.58 22.38
N ASP A 131 -0.76 -2.89 22.93
CA ASP A 131 0.27 -1.89 23.23
C ASP A 131 0.80 -1.25 21.94
N THR A 132 1.10 -2.05 20.92
CA THR A 132 1.51 -1.56 19.60
C THR A 132 0.46 -0.62 19.01
N MET A 133 -0.81 -0.99 19.03
CA MET A 133 -1.91 -0.17 18.55
C MET A 133 -1.99 1.17 19.29
N LYS A 134 -1.90 1.12 20.62
CA LYS A 134 -1.94 2.32 21.48
C LYS A 134 -0.77 3.25 21.15
N TYR A 135 0.43 2.71 21.02
CA TYR A 135 1.62 3.48 20.70
C TYR A 135 1.48 4.18 19.34
N ILE A 136 1.07 3.43 18.30
CA ILE A 136 0.90 3.99 16.95
C ILE A 136 -0.16 5.10 16.94
N LYS A 137 -1.31 4.91 17.63
CA LYS A 137 -2.34 5.96 17.77
C LYS A 137 -1.80 7.23 18.42
N GLN A 138 -1.03 7.10 19.48
CA GLN A 138 -0.41 8.25 20.16
C GLN A 138 0.58 8.98 19.25
N TYR A 139 1.38 8.23 18.50
CA TYR A 139 2.33 8.80 17.55
C TYR A 139 1.61 9.57 16.43
N LEU A 140 0.58 8.97 15.84
CA LEU A 140 -0.24 9.60 14.79
C LEU A 140 -0.88 10.91 15.26
N SER A 141 -1.49 10.91 16.46
CA SER A 141 -2.15 12.11 16.99
C SER A 141 -1.18 13.28 17.16
N LYS A 142 0.09 13.00 17.38
CA LYS A 142 1.15 14.00 17.58
C LYS A 142 1.78 14.48 16.27
N HIS A 143 2.02 13.56 15.32
CA HIS A 143 2.82 13.85 14.13
C HIS A 143 1.99 13.96 12.84
N PHE A 144 0.82 13.36 12.81
CA PHE A 144 -0.09 13.36 11.65
C PHE A 144 -1.52 13.75 12.07
N PRO A 145 -1.72 14.98 12.58
CA PRO A 145 -3.03 15.43 13.00
C PRO A 145 -4.01 15.42 11.82
N GLY A 146 -5.15 14.74 11.98
CA GLY A 146 -6.15 14.59 10.92
C GLY A 146 -6.14 13.25 10.20
N THR A 147 -5.09 12.43 10.34
CA THR A 147 -5.07 11.06 9.82
C THR A 147 -6.06 10.19 10.57
N LYS A 148 -6.91 9.49 9.85
CA LYS A 148 -7.84 8.51 10.42
C LYS A 148 -7.10 7.26 10.87
N PHE A 149 -7.60 6.60 11.91
CA PHE A 149 -7.09 5.31 12.38
C PHE A 149 -8.24 4.32 12.52
N GLU A 150 -8.22 3.29 11.69
CA GLU A 150 -9.26 2.28 11.65
C GLU A 150 -8.70 0.90 11.96
N VAL A 151 -9.48 0.08 12.64
CA VAL A 151 -9.11 -1.29 12.99
C VAL A 151 -9.80 -2.25 12.04
N VAL A 152 -9.02 -3.08 11.36
CA VAL A 152 -9.54 -4.13 10.47
C VAL A 152 -9.57 -5.43 11.25
N PRO A 153 -10.77 -5.98 11.54
CA PRO A 153 -10.91 -7.25 12.23
C PRO A 153 -10.47 -8.41 11.33
N GLU A 154 -10.21 -9.56 11.93
CA GLU A 154 -10.07 -10.78 11.17
C GLU A 154 -11.40 -11.11 10.48
N ILE A 155 -11.34 -11.28 9.16
CA ILE A 155 -12.51 -11.71 8.37
C ILE A 155 -12.48 -13.24 8.34
N VAL A 156 -13.45 -13.86 9.00
CA VAL A 156 -13.63 -15.32 9.08
C VAL A 156 -14.45 -15.80 7.88
#